data_31973e81357a973575b2c1bfa8ac4f14
#
_entry.id   31973e81357a973575b2c1bfa8ac4f14
#
_cell.length_a   1.000
_cell.length_b   1.000
_cell.length_c   1.000
_cell.angle_alpha   90.00
_cell.angle_beta   90.00
_cell.angle_gamma   90.00
#
_symmetry.space_group_name_H-M   'P 1'
#
loop_
_entity.id
_entity.type
_entity.pdbx_description
1 polymer ?
#
loop_
_entity_poly.entity_id
_entity_poly.type
_entity_poly.pdbx_seq_one_letter_code
_entity_poly.pdbx_strand_id
1 'polypeptide(L)'
;MVHNKKFMRAILSIIILLGISFCYSRSEKKDYALFLQEVIAKKNDYKRLYVNADVSAKDSIITVARAYLINTISNDIFPYWYGTKWDFNGTTRTPQQGKIACGYFVTTILEDVGFKIPRVKWAQSASEVFIKKLAPNNIKRFSNRPIAEIENYLLTTGDGLYVVGLDIHVGFIIVKNKSINFVHSNYYKPEIGVMKEDINSKNPFKDSNYRIIGKLMSDEMVLNWINNIAYD
;
A
#
# COMPACT_ATOMS: atom_id res chain seq x y z
N MET A 1 -41.62 -34.38 -39.04
CA MET A 1 -41.30 -32.97 -38.62
C MET A 1 -41.51 -32.67 -37.14
N VAL A 2 -41.90 -33.64 -36.33
CA VAL A 2 -42.18 -33.44 -34.87
C VAL A 2 -41.00 -33.80 -33.97
N HIS A 3 -40.05 -34.61 -34.46
CA HIS A 3 -38.90 -35.09 -33.64
C HIS A 3 -37.81 -34.03 -33.41
N ASN A 4 -37.66 -33.03 -34.30
CA ASN A 4 -36.64 -32.00 -34.23
C ASN A 4 -36.93 -30.89 -33.20
N LYS A 5 -38.22 -30.64 -32.87
CA LYS A 5 -38.58 -29.59 -31.89
C LYS A 5 -38.33 -29.99 -30.43
N LYS A 6 -38.40 -31.29 -30.10
CA LYS A 6 -38.12 -31.78 -28.74
C LYS A 6 -36.62 -31.77 -28.44
N PHE A 7 -35.76 -32.08 -29.43
CA PHE A 7 -34.32 -32.09 -29.29
C PHE A 7 -33.75 -30.64 -29.12
N MET A 8 -34.29 -29.69 -29.88
CA MET A 8 -33.91 -28.28 -29.81
C MET A 8 -34.34 -27.61 -28.49
N ARG A 9 -35.47 -28.02 -27.90
CA ARG A 9 -35.90 -27.55 -26.56
C ARG A 9 -35.04 -28.11 -25.42
N ALA A 10 -34.56 -29.35 -25.54
CA ALA A 10 -33.65 -29.95 -24.55
C ALA A 10 -32.28 -29.27 -24.57
N ILE A 11 -31.73 -28.92 -25.73
CA ILE A 11 -30.45 -28.20 -25.85
C ILE A 11 -30.59 -26.78 -25.31
N LEU A 12 -31.70 -26.08 -25.57
CA LEU A 12 -31.92 -24.73 -25.05
C LEU A 12 -32.06 -24.72 -23.52
N SER A 13 -32.66 -25.72 -22.92
CA SER A 13 -32.79 -25.88 -21.47
C SER A 13 -31.47 -26.16 -20.79
N ILE A 14 -30.55 -26.92 -21.42
CA ILE A 14 -29.21 -27.22 -20.90
C ILE A 14 -28.33 -25.98 -20.97
N ILE A 15 -28.43 -25.15 -22.00
CA ILE A 15 -27.68 -23.90 -22.12
C ILE A 15 -28.14 -22.89 -21.08
N ILE A 16 -29.43 -22.83 -20.73
CA ILE A 16 -29.95 -21.95 -19.66
C ILE A 16 -29.49 -22.42 -18.28
N LEU A 17 -29.40 -23.73 -18.03
CA LEU A 17 -28.91 -24.28 -16.77
C LEU A 17 -27.38 -24.11 -16.58
N LEU A 18 -26.59 -24.13 -17.66
CA LEU A 18 -25.15 -23.84 -17.63
C LEU A 18 -24.83 -22.36 -17.52
N GLY A 19 -25.75 -21.48 -17.97
CA GLY A 19 -25.60 -20.02 -17.86
C GLY A 19 -25.83 -19.45 -16.46
N ILE A 20 -26.48 -20.18 -15.55
CA ILE A 20 -26.78 -19.70 -14.18
C ILE A 20 -25.71 -20.10 -13.18
N SER A 21 -24.74 -20.95 -13.55
CA SER A 21 -23.66 -21.42 -12.67
C SER A 21 -22.38 -20.56 -12.73
N PHE A 22 -22.37 -19.44 -13.46
CA PHE A 22 -21.39 -18.39 -13.27
C PHE A 22 -21.87 -17.50 -12.09
N CYS A 23 -22.05 -18.14 -10.94
CA CYS A 23 -22.08 -17.44 -9.68
C CYS A 23 -20.70 -16.76 -9.56
N TYR A 24 -20.65 -15.49 -9.89
CA TYR A 24 -19.52 -14.61 -9.55
C TYR A 24 -19.37 -14.74 -8.04
N SER A 25 -18.48 -15.62 -7.60
CA SER A 25 -18.00 -15.62 -6.24
C SER A 25 -17.28 -14.29 -6.08
N ARG A 26 -18.05 -13.26 -5.77
CA ARG A 26 -17.52 -12.01 -5.22
C ARG A 26 -16.93 -12.45 -3.90
N SER A 27 -15.62 -12.72 -3.89
CA SER A 27 -14.89 -12.94 -2.65
C SER A 27 -15.31 -11.82 -1.71
N GLU A 28 -16.11 -12.16 -0.68
CA GLU A 28 -16.45 -11.17 0.35
C GLU A 28 -15.14 -10.63 0.87
N LYS A 29 -14.98 -9.30 0.78
CA LYS A 29 -13.78 -8.64 1.26
C LYS A 29 -13.69 -8.95 2.74
N LYS A 30 -12.65 -9.67 3.15
CA LYS A 30 -12.42 -10.07 4.53
C LYS A 30 -12.52 -8.85 5.45
N ASP A 31 -13.06 -9.04 6.65
CA ASP A 31 -13.03 -7.99 7.68
C ASP A 31 -11.61 -7.48 7.90
N TYR A 32 -11.44 -6.16 7.92
CA TYR A 32 -10.11 -5.53 8.01
C TYR A 32 -9.37 -5.91 9.29
N ALA A 33 -10.07 -6.00 10.42
CA ALA A 33 -9.46 -6.36 11.70
C ALA A 33 -8.96 -7.81 11.70
N LEU A 34 -9.73 -8.75 11.12
CA LEU A 34 -9.30 -10.14 10.93
C LEU A 34 -8.10 -10.23 9.99
N PHE A 35 -8.11 -9.45 8.91
CA PHE A 35 -6.96 -9.39 8.00
C PHE A 35 -5.70 -8.91 8.72
N LEU A 36 -5.79 -7.86 9.54
CA LEU A 36 -4.63 -7.37 10.31
C LEU A 36 -4.11 -8.41 11.31
N GLN A 37 -4.98 -9.21 11.93
CA GLN A 37 -4.55 -10.31 12.81
C GLN A 37 -3.69 -11.32 12.04
N GLU A 38 -4.03 -11.64 10.79
CA GLU A 38 -3.22 -12.53 9.96
C GLU A 38 -1.87 -11.91 9.58
N VAL A 39 -1.86 -10.61 9.28
CA VAL A 39 -0.60 -9.89 9.03
C VAL A 39 0.34 -10.00 10.23
N ILE A 40 -0.19 -9.80 11.44
CA ILE A 40 0.60 -9.92 12.68
C ILE A 40 1.01 -11.38 12.96
N ALA A 41 0.14 -12.35 12.70
CA ALA A 41 0.50 -13.77 12.80
C ALA A 41 1.66 -14.11 11.84
N LYS A 42 1.58 -13.64 10.59
CA LYS A 42 2.64 -13.83 9.59
C LYS A 42 3.96 -13.17 10.00
N LYS A 43 3.90 -11.98 10.60
CA LYS A 43 5.08 -11.32 11.18
C LYS A 43 5.74 -12.19 12.24
N ASN A 44 4.95 -12.79 13.15
CA ASN A 44 5.47 -13.68 14.19
C ASN A 44 6.10 -14.95 13.59
N ASP A 45 5.57 -15.46 12.48
CA ASP A 45 6.18 -16.56 11.74
C ASP A 45 7.55 -16.17 11.19
N TYR A 46 7.68 -15.00 10.54
CA TYR A 46 8.98 -14.50 10.07
C TYR A 46 9.98 -14.32 11.22
N LYS A 47 9.53 -13.80 12.37
CA LYS A 47 10.39 -13.69 13.56
C LYS A 47 10.89 -15.07 14.01
N ARG A 48 10.01 -16.06 14.11
CA ARG A 48 10.38 -17.44 14.50
C ARG A 48 11.37 -18.06 13.50
N LEU A 49 11.10 -17.90 12.20
CA LEU A 49 12.01 -18.38 11.15
C LEU A 49 13.38 -17.72 11.24
N TYR A 50 13.42 -16.39 11.41
CA TYR A 50 14.67 -15.62 11.47
C TYR A 50 15.54 -15.97 12.68
N VAL A 51 14.92 -16.16 13.85
CA VAL A 51 15.62 -16.51 15.09
C VAL A 51 16.26 -17.90 15.00
N ASN A 52 15.58 -18.86 14.35
CA ASN A 52 16.02 -20.26 14.24
C ASN A 52 16.88 -20.51 12.98
N ALA A 53 17.07 -19.52 12.11
CA ALA A 53 17.84 -19.66 10.88
C ALA A 53 19.34 -19.56 11.12
N ASP A 54 20.11 -20.31 10.35
CA ASP A 54 21.55 -20.08 10.21
C ASP A 54 21.82 -18.75 9.44
N VAL A 55 23.09 -18.36 9.43
CA VAL A 55 23.52 -17.08 8.81
C VAL A 55 23.13 -17.04 7.31
N SER A 56 23.25 -18.17 6.61
CA SER A 56 23.00 -18.24 5.17
C SER A 56 21.52 -18.10 4.81
N ALA A 57 20.61 -18.54 5.68
CA ALA A 57 19.17 -18.49 5.48
C ALA A 57 18.57 -17.12 5.85
N LYS A 58 19.22 -16.34 6.69
CA LYS A 58 18.70 -15.03 7.18
C LYS A 58 18.43 -14.04 6.07
N ASP A 59 19.33 -13.92 5.09
CA ASP A 59 19.16 -13.00 3.96
C ASP A 59 17.97 -13.39 3.08
N SER A 60 17.76 -14.69 2.89
CA SER A 60 16.58 -15.21 2.19
C SER A 60 15.28 -14.86 2.91
N ILE A 61 15.26 -14.99 4.25
CA ILE A 61 14.09 -14.64 5.07
C ILE A 61 13.79 -13.13 4.97
N ILE A 62 14.80 -12.26 5.04
CA ILE A 62 14.65 -10.82 4.86
C ILE A 62 14.06 -10.52 3.48
N THR A 63 14.55 -11.18 2.44
CA THR A 63 14.09 -10.97 1.06
C THR A 63 12.62 -11.38 0.89
N VAL A 64 12.21 -12.53 1.43
CA VAL A 64 10.81 -12.99 1.36
C VAL A 64 9.90 -12.12 2.22
N ALA A 65 10.34 -11.71 3.41
CA ALA A 65 9.58 -10.80 4.28
C ALA A 65 9.38 -9.41 3.64
N ARG A 66 10.41 -8.90 2.93
CA ARG A 66 10.30 -7.67 2.13
C ARG A 66 9.24 -7.77 1.06
N ALA A 67 9.28 -8.84 0.26
CA ALA A 67 8.31 -9.08 -0.79
C ALA A 67 6.88 -9.20 -0.22
N TYR A 68 6.73 -9.90 0.90
CA TYR A 68 5.46 -10.00 1.62
C TYR A 68 4.94 -8.63 2.05
N LEU A 69 5.76 -7.80 2.70
CA LEU A 69 5.37 -6.47 3.17
C LEU A 69 4.93 -5.55 2.02
N ILE A 70 5.73 -5.51 0.94
CA ILE A 70 5.41 -4.69 -0.23
C ILE A 70 4.09 -5.15 -0.86
N ASN A 71 3.91 -6.46 -1.03
CA ASN A 71 2.67 -7.01 -1.58
C ASN A 71 1.46 -6.71 -0.68
N THR A 72 1.58 -6.99 0.62
CA THR A 72 0.50 -6.78 1.60
C THR A 72 0.06 -5.31 1.64
N ILE A 73 1.00 -4.36 1.68
CA ILE A 73 0.65 -2.94 1.68
C ILE A 73 0.00 -2.54 0.35
N SER A 74 0.63 -2.90 -0.78
CA SER A 74 0.26 -2.38 -2.09
C SER A 74 -1.01 -3.00 -2.66
N ASN A 75 -1.22 -4.31 -2.45
CA ASN A 75 -2.29 -5.06 -3.09
C ASN A 75 -3.43 -5.44 -2.14
N ASP A 76 -3.17 -5.49 -0.83
CA ASP A 76 -4.19 -5.89 0.13
C ASP A 76 -4.66 -4.69 0.98
N ILE A 77 -3.78 -3.96 1.67
CA ILE A 77 -4.16 -2.88 2.60
C ILE A 77 -4.69 -1.64 1.87
N PHE A 78 -3.98 -1.12 0.88
CA PHE A 78 -4.43 0.09 0.17
C PHE A 78 -5.85 -0.04 -0.38
N PRO A 79 -6.29 -1.16 -1.00
CA PRO A 79 -7.67 -1.35 -1.43
C PRO A 79 -8.72 -1.27 -0.32
N TYR A 80 -8.39 -1.61 0.94
CA TYR A 80 -9.32 -1.37 2.05
C TYR A 80 -9.55 0.10 2.27
N TRP A 81 -8.51 0.91 2.16
CA TRP A 81 -8.54 2.34 2.46
C TRP A 81 -9.08 3.21 1.33
N TYR A 82 -9.10 2.74 0.08
CA TYR A 82 -9.64 3.53 -1.03
C TYR A 82 -11.08 3.97 -0.75
N GLY A 83 -11.37 5.27 -0.98
CA GLY A 83 -12.66 5.89 -0.69
C GLY A 83 -12.82 6.39 0.76
N THR A 84 -11.83 6.21 1.63
CA THR A 84 -11.84 6.87 2.96
C THR A 84 -11.67 8.36 2.77
N LYS A 85 -12.66 9.17 3.15
CA LYS A 85 -12.69 10.62 2.92
C LYS A 85 -11.52 11.33 3.59
N TRP A 86 -11.07 12.41 2.95
CA TRP A 86 -10.04 13.25 3.52
C TRP A 86 -10.64 14.35 4.41
N ASP A 87 -9.91 14.67 5.49
CA ASP A 87 -10.12 15.86 6.31
C ASP A 87 -8.80 16.21 6.99
N PHE A 88 -8.49 17.49 7.14
CA PHE A 88 -7.24 17.94 7.78
C PHE A 88 -7.11 17.40 9.22
N ASN A 89 -8.22 17.32 9.94
CA ASN A 89 -8.29 16.80 11.30
C ASN A 89 -8.69 15.30 11.34
N GLY A 90 -8.75 14.62 10.19
CA GLY A 90 -9.15 13.22 10.10
C GLY A 90 -8.11 12.28 10.69
N THR A 91 -8.52 11.42 11.61
CA THR A 91 -7.63 10.53 12.36
C THR A 91 -8.12 9.09 12.44
N THR A 92 -9.12 8.71 11.61
CA THR A 92 -9.73 7.38 11.69
C THR A 92 -8.72 6.25 11.63
N ARG A 93 -9.04 5.13 12.28
CA ARG A 93 -8.31 3.86 12.20
C ARG A 93 -9.08 2.80 11.40
N THR A 94 -10.28 3.14 10.96
CA THR A 94 -11.15 2.20 10.25
C THR A 94 -11.31 2.64 8.81
N PRO A 95 -10.91 1.80 7.84
CA PRO A 95 -11.08 2.10 6.42
C PRO A 95 -12.54 2.41 6.08
N GLN A 96 -12.75 3.41 5.22
CA GLN A 96 -14.06 3.84 4.71
C GLN A 96 -15.07 4.30 5.79
N GLN A 97 -14.63 4.42 7.05
CA GLN A 97 -15.42 4.98 8.14
C GLN A 97 -14.70 6.20 8.72
N GLY A 98 -15.41 7.32 8.80
CA GLY A 98 -14.81 8.60 9.20
C GLY A 98 -13.92 9.21 8.11
N LYS A 99 -12.92 9.99 8.54
CA LYS A 99 -12.02 10.73 7.66
C LYS A 99 -10.58 10.57 8.10
N ILE A 100 -9.61 10.74 7.16
CA ILE A 100 -8.19 10.59 7.46
C ILE A 100 -7.34 11.66 6.76
N ALA A 101 -6.46 12.34 7.52
CA ALA A 101 -5.44 13.23 6.97
C ALA A 101 -4.26 12.44 6.39
N CYS A 102 -3.48 13.07 5.52
CA CYS A 102 -2.39 12.41 4.80
C CYS A 102 -1.32 11.79 5.72
N GLY A 103 -0.89 12.52 6.75
CA GLY A 103 0.06 12.02 7.74
C GLY A 103 -0.48 10.81 8.52
N TYR A 104 -1.73 10.90 8.95
CA TYR A 104 -2.40 9.78 9.63
C TYR A 104 -2.61 8.58 8.71
N PHE A 105 -2.90 8.78 7.42
CA PHE A 105 -3.00 7.68 6.47
C PHE A 105 -1.67 6.92 6.40
N VAL A 106 -0.56 7.60 6.13
CA VAL A 106 0.76 6.95 6.01
C VAL A 106 1.14 6.22 7.28
N THR A 107 1.00 6.87 8.44
CA THR A 107 1.41 6.28 9.71
C THR A 107 0.48 5.14 10.15
N THR A 108 -0.81 5.20 9.82
CA THR A 108 -1.75 4.10 10.07
C THR A 108 -1.37 2.86 9.26
N ILE A 109 -1.10 3.00 7.96
CA ILE A 109 -0.69 1.86 7.12
C ILE A 109 0.57 1.17 7.67
N LEU A 110 1.57 1.95 8.10
CA LEU A 110 2.80 1.40 8.68
C LEU A 110 2.56 0.70 10.02
N GLU A 111 1.72 1.29 10.89
CA GLU A 111 1.36 0.68 12.17
C GLU A 111 0.55 -0.60 11.95
N ASP A 112 -0.42 -0.60 11.04
CA ASP A 112 -1.31 -1.72 10.74
C ASP A 112 -0.57 -2.95 10.21
N VAL A 113 0.51 -2.77 9.44
CA VAL A 113 1.38 -3.90 9.06
C VAL A 113 2.35 -4.31 10.16
N GLY A 114 2.31 -3.67 11.31
CA GLY A 114 3.04 -4.08 12.52
C GLY A 114 4.39 -3.40 12.74
N PHE A 115 4.70 -2.25 12.08
CA PHE A 115 5.81 -1.41 12.49
C PHE A 115 5.50 -0.72 13.82
N LYS A 116 6.45 -0.72 14.74
CA LYS A 116 6.34 0.02 15.99
C LYS A 116 6.77 1.47 15.80
N ILE A 117 5.82 2.32 15.43
CA ILE A 117 6.04 3.74 15.18
C ILE A 117 5.18 4.61 16.12
N PRO A 118 5.60 5.82 16.46
CA PRO A 118 4.79 6.77 17.21
C PRO A 118 3.78 7.47 16.27
N ARG A 119 2.71 6.74 15.89
CA ARG A 119 1.74 7.11 14.86
C ARG A 119 1.29 8.57 14.93
N VAL A 120 0.83 9.02 16.09
CA VAL A 120 0.29 10.38 16.27
C VAL A 120 1.40 11.42 16.14
N LYS A 121 2.54 11.20 16.80
CA LYS A 121 3.69 12.11 16.75
C LYS A 121 4.17 12.31 15.30
N TRP A 122 4.29 11.23 14.54
CA TRP A 122 4.73 11.30 13.15
C TRP A 122 3.67 11.89 12.22
N ALA A 123 2.39 11.55 12.42
CA ALA A 123 1.32 12.10 11.61
C ALA A 123 1.20 13.63 11.70
N GLN A 124 1.59 14.20 12.86
CA GLN A 124 1.54 15.64 13.14
C GLN A 124 2.88 16.36 12.91
N SER A 125 3.92 15.64 12.52
CA SER A 125 5.24 16.22 12.21
C SER A 125 5.40 16.50 10.71
N ALA A 126 6.40 17.32 10.36
CA ALA A 126 6.86 17.39 8.99
C ALA A 126 7.26 16.00 8.50
N SER A 127 6.77 15.58 7.34
CA SER A 127 6.96 14.21 6.82
C SER A 127 8.43 13.81 6.70
N GLU A 128 9.32 14.75 6.44
CA GLU A 128 10.76 14.51 6.38
C GLU A 128 11.31 13.91 7.68
N VAL A 129 10.74 14.23 8.85
CA VAL A 129 11.19 13.72 10.15
C VAL A 129 11.16 12.19 10.18
N PHE A 130 10.01 11.61 9.81
CA PHE A 130 9.88 10.16 9.86
C PHE A 130 10.41 9.45 8.59
N ILE A 131 10.41 10.14 7.43
CA ILE A 131 11.02 9.59 6.21
C ILE A 131 12.52 9.33 6.43
N LYS A 132 13.22 10.24 7.11
CA LYS A 132 14.63 10.03 7.46
C LYS A 132 14.85 8.82 8.37
N LYS A 133 13.91 8.52 9.25
CA LYS A 133 13.97 7.36 10.15
C LYS A 133 13.66 6.04 9.44
N LEU A 134 12.71 6.07 8.50
CA LEU A 134 12.30 4.89 7.73
C LEU A 134 13.30 4.49 6.64
N ALA A 135 13.97 5.47 6.03
CA ALA A 135 14.86 5.25 4.88
C ALA A 135 16.19 6.03 5.01
N PRO A 136 16.96 5.89 6.09
CA PRO A 136 18.10 6.76 6.39
C PRO A 136 19.13 6.82 5.26
N ASN A 137 19.36 5.71 4.57
CA ASN A 137 20.35 5.56 3.50
C ASN A 137 19.75 5.60 2.08
N ASN A 138 18.44 5.77 1.94
CA ASN A 138 17.72 5.63 0.67
C ASN A 138 16.79 6.83 0.40
N ILE A 139 17.32 8.05 0.63
CA ILE A 139 16.57 9.30 0.47
C ILE A 139 17.08 10.09 -0.74
N LYS A 140 16.16 10.62 -1.53
CA LYS A 140 16.45 11.63 -2.55
C LYS A 140 15.55 12.85 -2.38
N ARG A 141 16.11 14.05 -2.51
CA ARG A 141 15.38 15.33 -2.47
C ARG A 141 15.40 15.98 -3.82
N PHE A 142 14.27 16.58 -4.16
CA PHE A 142 14.09 17.37 -5.37
C PHE A 142 13.45 18.71 -5.00
N SER A 143 14.06 19.81 -5.44
CA SER A 143 13.52 21.15 -5.28
C SER A 143 13.41 21.80 -6.65
N ASN A 144 12.21 22.23 -7.03
CA ASN A 144 11.90 22.88 -8.32
C ASN A 144 12.40 22.04 -9.52
N ARG A 145 12.29 20.71 -9.44
CA ARG A 145 12.70 19.80 -10.52
C ARG A 145 11.51 19.34 -11.34
N PRO A 146 11.66 19.24 -12.68
CA PRO A 146 10.62 18.70 -13.56
C PRO A 146 10.20 17.29 -13.13
N ILE A 147 8.90 16.97 -13.30
CA ILE A 147 8.37 15.66 -12.95
C ILE A 147 9.09 14.52 -13.69
N ALA A 148 9.52 14.72 -14.92
CA ALA A 148 10.26 13.75 -15.72
C ALA A 148 11.59 13.31 -15.07
N GLU A 149 12.28 14.21 -14.35
CA GLU A 149 13.52 13.86 -13.64
C GLU A 149 13.21 12.95 -12.44
N ILE A 150 12.10 13.21 -11.78
CA ILE A 150 11.66 12.43 -10.61
C ILE A 150 11.17 11.05 -11.08
N GLU A 151 10.43 11.01 -12.17
CA GLU A 151 9.99 9.76 -12.81
C GLU A 151 11.21 8.90 -13.22
N ASN A 152 12.20 9.49 -13.89
CA ASN A 152 13.43 8.80 -14.27
C ASN A 152 14.19 8.25 -13.05
N TYR A 153 14.27 9.03 -11.96
CA TYR A 153 14.87 8.57 -10.70
C TYR A 153 14.13 7.35 -10.14
N LEU A 154 12.80 7.40 -10.09
CA LEU A 154 11.99 6.29 -9.57
C LEU A 154 12.14 5.03 -10.42
N LEU A 155 12.12 5.16 -11.75
CA LEU A 155 12.32 4.05 -12.69
C LEU A 155 13.72 3.45 -12.58
N THR A 156 14.75 4.28 -12.43
CA THR A 156 16.14 3.83 -12.28
C THR A 156 16.39 3.17 -10.93
N THR A 157 15.74 3.68 -9.87
CA THR A 157 15.81 3.09 -8.51
C THR A 157 15.07 1.74 -8.43
N GLY A 158 14.12 1.53 -9.35
CA GLY A 158 13.45 0.26 -9.62
C GLY A 158 12.21 -0.01 -8.78
N ASP A 159 11.59 -1.14 -9.03
CA ASP A 159 10.34 -1.57 -8.42
C ASP A 159 10.42 -1.55 -6.88
N GLY A 160 9.29 -1.22 -6.24
CA GLY A 160 9.18 -1.16 -4.79
C GLY A 160 8.14 -0.18 -4.27
N LEU A 161 8.12 -0.06 -2.96
CA LEU A 161 7.29 0.88 -2.22
C LEU A 161 8.16 2.03 -1.71
N TYR A 162 7.69 3.24 -1.89
CA TYR A 162 8.36 4.46 -1.44
C TYR A 162 7.40 5.29 -0.60
N VAL A 163 7.94 6.09 0.29
CA VAL A 163 7.21 7.19 0.94
C VAL A 163 7.69 8.51 0.36
N VAL A 164 6.78 9.43 0.12
CA VAL A 164 7.10 10.76 -0.39
C VAL A 164 6.50 11.84 0.50
N GLY A 165 7.34 12.76 0.94
CA GLY A 165 6.95 14.01 1.56
C GLY A 165 7.02 15.14 0.54
N LEU A 166 6.00 16.00 0.55
CA LEU A 166 5.79 17.11 -0.35
C LEU A 166 5.76 18.42 0.44
N ASP A 167 5.59 19.56 -0.22
CA ASP A 167 5.50 20.88 0.44
C ASP A 167 4.54 20.88 1.65
N ILE A 168 3.34 20.33 1.45
CA ILE A 168 2.28 20.31 2.48
C ILE A 168 1.56 18.96 2.55
N HIS A 169 2.15 17.89 2.00
CA HIS A 169 1.46 16.60 1.87
C HIS A 169 2.43 15.42 2.01
N VAL A 170 1.87 14.22 2.19
CA VAL A 170 2.63 12.97 2.26
C VAL A 170 1.80 11.82 1.70
N GLY A 171 2.47 10.84 1.12
CA GLY A 171 1.84 9.62 0.61
C GLY A 171 2.85 8.55 0.27
N PHE A 172 2.38 7.50 -0.38
CA PHE A 172 3.20 6.41 -0.88
C PHE A 172 3.33 6.48 -2.40
N ILE A 173 4.46 5.99 -2.92
CA ILE A 173 4.62 5.71 -4.34
C ILE A 173 4.84 4.21 -4.52
N ILE A 174 4.13 3.62 -5.47
CA ILE A 174 4.34 2.25 -5.93
C ILE A 174 5.00 2.32 -7.30
N VAL A 175 6.21 1.75 -7.43
CA VAL A 175 6.85 1.51 -8.72
C VAL A 175 6.74 0.02 -9.01
N LYS A 176 6.11 -0.34 -10.13
CA LYS A 176 5.96 -1.73 -10.56
C LYS A 176 5.86 -1.81 -12.09
N ASN A 177 6.73 -2.60 -12.71
CA ASN A 177 6.72 -2.82 -14.16
C ASN A 177 6.66 -1.51 -14.95
N LYS A 178 7.51 -0.54 -14.60
CA LYS A 178 7.57 0.82 -15.18
C LYS A 178 6.32 1.69 -14.95
N SER A 179 5.31 1.21 -14.23
CA SER A 179 4.19 2.03 -13.78
C SER A 179 4.53 2.68 -12.45
N ILE A 180 4.23 3.98 -12.32
CA ILE A 180 4.46 4.73 -11.10
C ILE A 180 3.13 5.33 -10.64
N ASN A 181 2.70 4.92 -9.45
CA ASN A 181 1.43 5.35 -8.90
C ASN A 181 1.62 6.01 -7.54
N PHE A 182 0.89 7.10 -7.31
CA PHE A 182 0.80 7.79 -6.04
C PHE A 182 -0.44 7.34 -5.27
N VAL A 183 -0.24 6.88 -4.04
CA VAL A 183 -1.32 6.46 -3.13
C VAL A 183 -1.32 7.39 -1.92
N HIS A 184 -2.41 8.12 -1.73
CA HIS A 184 -2.48 9.14 -0.69
C HIS A 184 -3.92 9.43 -0.26
N SER A 185 -4.09 10.10 0.87
CA SER A 185 -5.36 10.69 1.27
C SER A 185 -5.49 12.08 0.65
N ASN A 186 -6.28 12.18 -0.43
CA ASN A 186 -6.25 13.28 -1.39
C ASN A 186 -7.06 14.50 -0.94
N TYR A 187 -6.38 15.60 -0.62
CA TYR A 187 -7.04 16.86 -0.26
C TYR A 187 -7.51 17.69 -1.46
N TYR A 188 -7.10 17.36 -2.70
CA TYR A 188 -7.66 17.95 -3.91
C TYR A 188 -9.07 17.45 -4.20
N LYS A 189 -9.35 16.21 -3.77
CA LYS A 189 -10.63 15.52 -3.96
C LYS A 189 -11.09 14.89 -2.64
N PRO A 190 -11.43 15.72 -1.62
CA PRO A 190 -11.64 15.25 -0.24
C PRO A 190 -12.78 14.23 -0.11
N GLU A 191 -13.79 14.30 -0.97
CA GLU A 191 -14.91 13.35 -0.98
C GLU A 191 -14.53 11.98 -1.55
N ILE A 192 -13.50 11.90 -2.42
CA ILE A 192 -12.91 10.65 -2.85
C ILE A 192 -11.93 10.18 -1.78
N GLY A 193 -11.12 11.09 -1.24
CA GLY A 193 -10.19 10.82 -0.15
C GLY A 193 -9.04 9.91 -0.57
N VAL A 194 -8.87 8.77 0.11
CA VAL A 194 -7.76 7.85 -0.20
C VAL A 194 -7.94 7.24 -1.58
N MET A 195 -6.91 7.40 -2.41
CA MET A 195 -6.93 6.90 -3.78
C MET A 195 -5.54 6.56 -4.30
N LYS A 196 -5.51 5.81 -5.40
CA LYS A 196 -4.33 5.56 -6.22
C LYS A 196 -4.50 6.26 -7.56
N GLU A 197 -3.51 7.04 -7.96
CA GLU A 197 -3.51 7.73 -9.26
C GLU A 197 -2.11 7.74 -9.87
N ASP A 198 -2.03 7.90 -11.18
CA ASP A 198 -0.76 8.06 -11.89
C ASP A 198 -0.06 9.34 -11.43
N ILE A 199 1.28 9.32 -11.30
CA ILE A 199 2.05 10.48 -10.84
C ILE A 199 1.94 11.68 -11.78
N ASN A 200 1.62 11.47 -13.04
CA ASN A 200 1.45 12.51 -14.05
C ASN A 200 0.04 13.12 -14.08
N SER A 201 -0.91 12.55 -13.33
CA SER A 201 -2.25 13.14 -13.13
C SER A 201 -2.15 14.49 -12.42
N LYS A 202 -3.23 15.28 -12.45
CA LYS A 202 -3.33 16.51 -11.65
C LYS A 202 -3.50 16.12 -10.17
N ASN A 203 -2.41 16.16 -9.42
CA ASN A 203 -2.36 15.74 -8.03
C ASN A 203 -1.26 16.49 -7.24
N PRO A 204 -1.26 16.40 -5.90
CA PRO A 204 -0.26 17.07 -5.07
C PRO A 204 1.19 16.66 -5.37
N PHE A 205 1.44 15.44 -5.83
CA PHE A 205 2.79 14.99 -6.16
C PHE A 205 3.35 15.76 -7.37
N LYS A 206 2.54 15.91 -8.42
CA LYS A 206 2.93 16.61 -9.64
C LYS A 206 3.10 18.12 -9.40
N ASP A 207 2.23 18.71 -8.58
CA ASP A 207 2.16 20.15 -8.41
C ASP A 207 3.13 20.69 -7.34
N SER A 208 3.75 19.83 -6.52
CA SER A 208 4.71 20.24 -5.49
C SER A 208 6.01 20.78 -6.06
N ASN A 209 6.60 21.75 -5.37
CA ASN A 209 7.96 22.26 -5.65
C ASN A 209 9.04 21.44 -4.93
N TYR A 210 8.75 20.99 -3.71
CA TYR A 210 9.65 20.16 -2.92
C TYR A 210 9.12 18.72 -2.80
N ARG A 211 10.04 17.75 -2.98
CA ARG A 211 9.77 16.34 -2.75
C ARG A 211 10.95 15.69 -2.06
N ILE A 212 10.69 14.98 -0.97
CA ILE A 212 11.64 14.05 -0.36
C ILE A 212 11.09 12.64 -0.54
N ILE A 213 11.85 11.78 -1.18
CA ILE A 213 11.45 10.41 -1.51
C ILE A 213 12.38 9.44 -0.77
N GLY A 214 11.80 8.51 -0.01
CA GLY A 214 12.51 7.43 0.66
C GLY A 214 12.05 6.08 0.15
N LYS A 215 12.97 5.22 -0.33
CA LYS A 215 12.64 3.83 -0.68
C LYS A 215 12.50 3.02 0.60
N LEU A 216 11.33 2.45 0.80
CA LEU A 216 11.00 1.65 1.97
C LEU A 216 11.48 0.20 1.85
N MET A 217 11.40 -0.51 2.95
CA MET A 217 11.68 -1.94 3.06
C MET A 217 13.16 -2.27 2.76
N SER A 218 14.10 -1.40 3.20
CA SER A 218 15.51 -1.79 3.31
C SER A 218 15.67 -3.00 4.23
N ASP A 219 16.82 -3.66 4.18
CA ASP A 219 17.12 -4.79 5.09
C ASP A 219 16.95 -4.39 6.54
N GLU A 220 17.46 -3.23 6.92
CA GLU A 220 17.32 -2.66 8.26
C GLU A 220 15.86 -2.47 8.65
N MET A 221 15.05 -1.87 7.75
CA MET A 221 13.63 -1.66 8.01
C MET A 221 12.88 -2.99 8.18
N VAL A 222 13.18 -4.00 7.36
CA VAL A 222 12.59 -5.35 7.47
C VAL A 222 13.03 -6.04 8.75
N LEU A 223 14.30 -5.92 9.13
CA LEU A 223 14.81 -6.45 10.39
C LEU A 223 14.17 -5.81 11.61
N ASN A 224 13.98 -4.49 11.59
CA ASN A 224 13.27 -3.77 12.64
C ASN A 224 11.82 -4.27 12.77
N TRP A 225 11.15 -4.54 11.64
CA TRP A 225 9.82 -5.12 11.62
C TRP A 225 9.79 -6.55 12.21
N ILE A 226 10.68 -7.43 11.77
CA ILE A 226 10.79 -8.83 12.26
C ILE A 226 11.06 -8.83 13.76
N ASN A 227 12.00 -8.00 14.24
CA ASN A 227 12.46 -8.00 15.63
C ASN A 227 11.64 -7.11 16.55
N ASN A 228 10.59 -6.45 16.04
CA ASN A 228 9.77 -5.56 16.84
C ASN A 228 10.52 -4.33 17.40
N ILE A 229 11.54 -3.84 16.69
CA ILE A 229 12.26 -2.64 17.08
C ILE A 229 11.38 -1.41 16.89
N ALA A 230 11.29 -0.59 17.93
CA ALA A 230 10.51 0.64 17.88
C ALA A 230 11.31 1.77 17.21
N TYR A 231 10.60 2.61 16.46
CA TYR A 231 11.10 3.89 15.99
C TYR A 231 10.73 4.99 17.00
N ASP A 232 11.58 5.99 17.17
CA ASP A 232 11.40 7.13 18.09
C ASP A 232 10.62 8.31 17.45
#